data_938070647bededfe95b1292a6cd684ad
#
_entry.id   938070647bededfe95b1292a6cd684ad
#
_cell.length_a   1.000
_cell.length_b   1.000
_cell.length_c   1.000
_cell.angle_alpha   90.00
_cell.angle_beta   90.00
_cell.angle_gamma   90.00
#
_symmetry.space_group_name_H-M   'P 1'
#
loop_
_entity.id
_entity.type
_entity.pdbx_description
1 polymer ?
#
loop_
_entity_poly.entity_id
_entity_poly.type
_entity_poly.pdbx_seq_one_letter_code
_entity_poly.pdbx_strand_id
1 'polypeptide(L)'
;MPLHPWLPGAMVAPTPVSALLHAVAVVKSGVFGIIRVVGYVFGSDAMADYSLNDILMVIAGITIICASLLAFRQDNLKRRLAYSTVGHLSYIVLGAALITPLGMTGGIMHIAAHATMKITLFFCAGAIYVNLHKENISDLNGIAKVMPWTMGAFVIGSMGLAGIPPLNGFVSKWYLAIGSLEGGMLIPVLILVISGLLNVGYFFPIIWRAYFKKGGPELEKYGEASPFMVVPIMVTAILSLVFGLFPDLFFHFFELASAISNTIFNGGT
;
A
#
# COMPACT_ATOMS: atom_id res chain seq x y z
N MET A 1 -5.17 -5.09 14.64
CA MET A 1 -5.01 -6.48 14.88
C MET A 1 -6.03 -7.02 15.77
N PRO A 2 -6.93 -7.30 16.34
CA PRO A 2 -7.52 -8.64 16.30
C PRO A 2 -8.56 -8.83 15.18
N LEU A 3 -9.14 -7.78 14.66
CA LEU A 3 -10.25 -7.84 13.69
C LEU A 3 -9.81 -8.00 12.21
N HIS A 4 -8.52 -8.18 11.94
CA HIS A 4 -7.94 -8.23 10.59
C HIS A 4 -8.36 -9.42 9.70
N PRO A 5 -8.82 -10.61 10.21
CA PRO A 5 -9.03 -11.78 9.36
C PRO A 5 -10.14 -11.61 8.33
N TRP A 6 -11.07 -10.67 8.52
CA TRP A 6 -12.13 -10.43 7.56
C TRP A 6 -11.61 -10.01 6.18
N LEU A 7 -10.54 -9.21 6.16
CA LEU A 7 -10.02 -8.64 4.92
C LEU A 7 -9.36 -9.72 4.02
N PRO A 8 -8.45 -10.59 4.50
CA PRO A 8 -8.00 -11.74 3.73
C PRO A 8 -9.09 -12.79 3.48
N GLY A 9 -10.09 -12.91 4.34
CA GLY A 9 -11.26 -13.77 4.14
C GLY A 9 -12.13 -13.34 2.96
N ALA A 10 -12.20 -12.05 2.65
CA ALA A 10 -12.92 -11.52 1.51
C ALA A 10 -12.28 -11.83 0.15
N MET A 11 -11.08 -12.47 0.11
CA MET A 11 -10.37 -12.82 -1.14
C MET A 11 -11.00 -13.96 -1.94
N VAL A 12 -12.08 -14.54 -1.49
CA VAL A 12 -12.90 -15.49 -2.27
C VAL A 12 -13.66 -14.78 -3.41
N ALA A 13 -13.84 -13.46 -3.31
CA ALA A 13 -14.50 -12.65 -4.33
C ALA A 13 -13.70 -12.62 -5.66
N PRO A 14 -14.37 -12.41 -6.81
CA PRO A 14 -13.69 -12.18 -8.09
C PRO A 14 -12.66 -11.05 -8.00
N THR A 15 -11.55 -11.17 -8.73
CA THR A 15 -10.41 -10.24 -8.60
C THR A 15 -10.77 -8.77 -8.82
N PRO A 16 -11.64 -8.37 -9.77
CA PRO A 16 -12.05 -6.96 -9.90
C PRO A 16 -12.74 -6.41 -8.65
N VAL A 17 -13.57 -7.23 -7.99
CA VAL A 17 -14.25 -6.87 -6.73
C VAL A 17 -13.21 -6.75 -5.61
N SER A 18 -12.28 -7.71 -5.53
CA SER A 18 -11.18 -7.64 -4.55
C SER A 18 -10.32 -6.41 -4.76
N ALA A 19 -10.01 -6.03 -5.99
CA ALA A 19 -9.27 -4.81 -6.32
C ALA A 19 -10.01 -3.55 -5.82
N LEU A 20 -11.32 -3.46 -6.08
CA LEU A 20 -12.14 -2.32 -5.62
C LEU A 20 -12.17 -2.22 -4.10
N LEU A 21 -12.39 -3.34 -3.41
CA LEU A 21 -12.46 -3.40 -1.94
C LEU A 21 -11.14 -2.96 -1.28
N HIS A 22 -10.00 -3.45 -1.79
CA HIS A 22 -8.69 -3.25 -1.16
C HIS A 22 -7.95 -1.99 -1.63
N ALA A 23 -8.18 -1.56 -2.88
CA ALA A 23 -7.44 -0.44 -3.42
C ALA A 23 -8.18 0.89 -3.29
N VAL A 24 -9.50 0.92 -3.51
CA VAL A 24 -10.21 2.18 -3.79
C VAL A 24 -11.26 2.53 -2.75
N ALA A 25 -12.22 1.65 -2.43
CA ALA A 25 -13.44 2.05 -1.75
C ALA A 25 -13.44 1.74 -0.24
N VAL A 26 -13.72 0.49 0.13
CA VAL A 26 -14.12 0.12 1.50
C VAL A 26 -13.04 0.44 2.53
N VAL A 27 -11.80 0.02 2.27
CA VAL A 27 -10.70 0.23 3.22
C VAL A 27 -10.30 1.71 3.33
N LYS A 28 -10.56 2.50 2.29
CA LYS A 28 -10.24 3.94 2.29
C LYS A 28 -11.26 4.74 3.10
N SER A 29 -12.55 4.40 3.02
CA SER A 29 -13.56 5.05 3.86
C SER A 29 -13.29 4.82 5.35
N GLY A 30 -12.77 3.64 5.73
CA GLY A 30 -12.38 3.36 7.12
C GLY A 30 -11.26 4.27 7.62
N VAL A 31 -10.12 4.33 6.87
CA VAL A 31 -9.00 5.18 7.30
C VAL A 31 -9.30 6.67 7.17
N PHE A 32 -10.12 7.07 6.19
CA PHE A 32 -10.63 8.43 6.08
C PHE A 32 -11.46 8.81 7.31
N GLY A 33 -12.35 7.91 7.76
CA GLY A 33 -13.11 8.10 8.99
C GLY A 33 -12.21 8.29 10.22
N ILE A 34 -11.14 7.48 10.35
CA ILE A 34 -10.17 7.62 11.44
C ILE A 34 -9.47 8.97 11.40
N ILE A 35 -8.98 9.43 10.23
CA ILE A 35 -8.36 10.75 10.08
C ILE A 35 -9.32 11.85 10.50
N ARG A 36 -10.59 11.77 10.09
CA ARG A 36 -11.60 12.77 10.47
C ARG A 36 -11.89 12.78 11.95
N VAL A 37 -12.00 11.61 12.58
CA VAL A 37 -12.24 11.51 14.03
C VAL A 37 -11.04 12.05 14.81
N VAL A 38 -9.83 11.64 14.46
CA VAL A 38 -8.59 12.10 15.11
C VAL A 38 -8.40 13.61 14.92
N GLY A 39 -8.55 14.10 13.68
CA GLY A 39 -8.22 15.50 13.36
C GLY A 39 -9.32 16.51 13.70
N TYR A 40 -10.62 16.13 13.54
CA TYR A 40 -11.72 17.10 13.66
C TYR A 40 -12.67 16.85 14.83
N VAL A 41 -12.73 15.61 15.37
CA VAL A 41 -13.59 15.33 16.53
C VAL A 41 -12.79 15.47 17.83
N PHE A 42 -11.63 14.83 17.91
CA PHE A 42 -10.75 14.97 19.08
C PHE A 42 -9.85 16.20 18.97
N GLY A 43 -9.27 16.44 17.80
CA GLY A 43 -8.27 17.49 17.59
C GLY A 43 -6.89 17.09 18.16
N SER A 44 -5.87 17.88 17.81
CA SER A 44 -4.48 17.65 18.26
C SER A 44 -4.35 17.69 19.79
N ASP A 45 -5.02 18.64 20.42
CA ASP A 45 -4.88 18.91 21.85
C ASP A 45 -5.46 17.78 22.69
N ALA A 46 -6.71 17.38 22.44
CA ALA A 46 -7.33 16.28 23.19
C ALA A 46 -6.60 14.95 22.95
N MET A 47 -6.11 14.71 21.73
CA MET A 47 -5.31 13.51 21.43
C MET A 47 -4.02 13.49 22.26
N ALA A 48 -3.35 14.63 22.42
CA ALA A 48 -2.13 14.76 23.22
C ALA A 48 -2.44 14.70 24.75
N ASP A 49 -3.40 15.48 25.23
CA ASP A 49 -3.74 15.59 26.66
C ASP A 49 -4.12 14.26 27.29
N TYR A 50 -4.84 13.42 26.54
CA TYR A 50 -5.25 12.09 26.99
C TYR A 50 -4.31 10.97 26.55
N SER A 51 -3.16 11.27 25.92
CA SER A 51 -2.21 10.29 25.37
C SER A 51 -2.86 9.27 24.42
N LEU A 52 -3.94 9.64 23.75
CA LEU A 52 -4.64 8.77 22.79
C LEU A 52 -3.80 8.51 21.53
N ASN A 53 -2.97 9.49 21.17
CA ASN A 53 -2.01 9.39 20.08
C ASN A 53 -1.00 8.26 20.32
N ASP A 54 -0.48 8.11 21.53
CA ASP A 54 0.52 7.08 21.88
C ASP A 54 -0.11 5.68 21.78
N ILE A 55 -1.32 5.53 22.30
CA ILE A 55 -2.07 4.26 22.20
C ILE A 55 -2.31 3.91 20.74
N LEU A 56 -2.78 4.87 19.93
CA LEU A 56 -3.06 4.66 18.52
C LEU A 56 -1.78 4.34 17.72
N MET A 57 -0.66 5.00 18.05
CA MET A 57 0.66 4.78 17.45
C MET A 57 1.17 3.37 17.73
N VAL A 58 1.06 2.89 18.97
CA VAL A 58 1.45 1.53 19.36
C VAL A 58 0.60 0.50 18.61
N ILE A 59 -0.72 0.66 18.58
CA ILE A 59 -1.62 -0.24 17.87
C ILE A 59 -1.32 -0.27 16.38
N ALA A 60 -1.10 0.89 15.76
CA ALA A 60 -0.74 0.99 14.36
C ALA A 60 0.61 0.32 14.07
N GLY A 61 1.62 0.59 14.89
CA GLY A 61 2.96 0.01 14.77
C GLY A 61 2.96 -1.52 14.87
N ILE A 62 2.30 -2.08 15.88
CA ILE A 62 2.14 -3.53 16.04
C ILE A 62 1.41 -4.11 14.82
N THR A 63 0.36 -3.42 14.33
CA THR A 63 -0.40 -3.89 13.16
C THR A 63 0.45 -3.89 11.89
N ILE A 64 1.28 -2.88 11.67
CA ILE A 64 2.21 -2.80 10.53
C ILE A 64 3.15 -4.01 10.51
N ILE A 65 3.80 -4.29 11.62
CA ILE A 65 4.78 -5.40 11.70
C ILE A 65 4.08 -6.76 11.59
N CYS A 66 3.03 -6.98 12.39
CA CYS A 66 2.31 -8.26 12.37
C CYS A 66 1.69 -8.56 10.99
N ALA A 67 1.09 -7.57 10.33
CA ALA A 67 0.53 -7.75 8.99
C ALA A 67 1.61 -8.11 7.96
N SER A 68 2.79 -7.48 8.04
CA SER A 68 3.92 -7.81 7.17
C SER A 68 4.41 -9.24 7.39
N LEU A 69 4.53 -9.70 8.65
CA LEU A 69 4.92 -11.07 8.98
C LEU A 69 3.88 -12.10 8.52
N LEU A 70 2.59 -11.78 8.64
CA LEU A 70 1.52 -12.64 8.14
C LEU A 70 1.50 -12.69 6.60
N ALA A 71 1.85 -11.59 5.91
CA ALA A 71 2.00 -11.57 4.46
C ALA A 71 3.07 -12.55 3.98
N PHE A 72 4.21 -12.67 4.68
CA PHE A 72 5.25 -13.65 4.36
C PHE A 72 4.75 -15.10 4.32
N ARG A 73 3.84 -15.45 5.21
CA ARG A 73 3.32 -16.83 5.35
C ARG A 73 2.31 -17.22 4.28
N GLN A 74 1.82 -16.26 3.48
CA GLN A 74 0.80 -16.54 2.48
C GLN A 74 1.43 -16.97 1.16
N ASP A 75 1.07 -18.13 0.64
CA ASP A 75 1.43 -18.55 -0.72
C ASP A 75 0.42 -18.06 -1.76
N ASN A 76 -0.86 -17.90 -1.39
CA ASN A 76 -1.85 -17.32 -2.28
C ASN A 76 -1.59 -15.82 -2.49
N LEU A 77 -1.44 -15.41 -3.77
CA LEU A 77 -1.07 -14.04 -4.16
C LEU A 77 -2.08 -13.00 -3.65
N LYS A 78 -3.38 -13.23 -3.82
CA LYS A 78 -4.43 -12.31 -3.37
C LYS A 78 -4.42 -12.14 -1.85
N ARG A 79 -4.25 -13.23 -1.10
CA ARG A 79 -4.16 -13.18 0.37
C ARG A 79 -2.92 -12.42 0.84
N ARG A 80 -1.77 -12.60 0.18
CA ARG A 80 -0.56 -11.84 0.47
C ARG A 80 -0.78 -10.35 0.26
N LEU A 81 -1.43 -9.97 -0.85
CA LEU A 81 -1.79 -8.59 -1.13
C LEU A 81 -2.77 -8.02 -0.10
N ALA A 82 -3.70 -8.82 0.41
CA ALA A 82 -4.64 -8.41 1.44
C ALA A 82 -3.95 -8.11 2.77
N TYR A 83 -3.06 -8.99 3.27
CA TYR A 83 -2.29 -8.70 4.48
C TYR A 83 -1.38 -7.47 4.31
N SER A 84 -0.75 -7.33 3.15
CA SER A 84 0.00 -6.13 2.84
C SER A 84 -0.89 -4.87 2.88
N THR A 85 -2.18 -4.95 2.49
CA THR A 85 -3.13 -3.84 2.62
C THR A 85 -3.36 -3.47 4.08
N VAL A 86 -3.54 -4.44 4.98
CA VAL A 86 -3.69 -4.19 6.44
C VAL A 86 -2.51 -3.37 6.97
N GLY A 87 -1.27 -3.75 6.62
CA GLY A 87 -0.07 -3.00 7.03
C GLY A 87 -0.04 -1.57 6.46
N HIS A 88 -0.34 -1.42 5.16
CA HIS A 88 -0.30 -0.11 4.52
C HIS A 88 -1.40 0.85 4.99
N LEU A 89 -2.59 0.36 5.33
CA LEU A 89 -3.62 1.20 5.94
C LEU A 89 -3.20 1.68 7.33
N SER A 90 -2.43 0.88 8.04
CA SER A 90 -1.91 1.26 9.36
C SER A 90 -0.83 2.35 9.27
N TYR A 91 -0.15 2.57 8.12
CA TYR A 91 0.68 3.76 7.92
C TYR A 91 -0.16 5.05 7.91
N ILE A 92 -1.36 5.00 7.34
CA ILE A 92 -2.27 6.15 7.33
C ILE A 92 -2.71 6.49 8.76
N VAL A 93 -3.07 5.45 9.53
CA VAL A 93 -3.43 5.59 10.95
C VAL A 93 -2.24 6.09 11.77
N LEU A 94 -1.02 5.58 11.49
CA LEU A 94 0.21 6.05 12.12
C LEU A 94 0.44 7.54 11.84
N GLY A 95 0.25 7.98 10.59
CA GLY A 95 0.38 9.40 10.23
C GLY A 95 -0.58 10.30 11.00
N ALA A 96 -1.82 9.86 11.22
CA ALA A 96 -2.78 10.57 12.06
C ALA A 96 -2.38 10.57 13.54
N ALA A 97 -1.78 9.47 14.03
CA ALA A 97 -1.34 9.33 15.42
C ALA A 97 -0.08 10.12 15.77
N LEU A 98 0.73 10.54 14.80
CA LEU A 98 1.93 11.33 15.03
C LEU A 98 1.63 12.74 15.55
N ILE A 99 0.44 13.27 15.31
CA ILE A 99 0.03 14.64 15.67
C ILE A 99 1.07 15.68 15.25
N THR A 100 1.62 15.52 14.05
CA THR A 100 2.53 16.46 13.42
C THR A 100 2.01 16.82 12.03
N PRO A 101 2.15 18.07 11.57
CA PRO A 101 1.66 18.47 10.25
C PRO A 101 2.20 17.61 9.12
N LEU A 102 3.51 17.32 9.11
CA LEU A 102 4.12 16.48 8.07
C LEU A 102 3.73 15.00 8.20
N GLY A 103 3.56 14.48 9.42
CA GLY A 103 3.07 13.13 9.64
C GLY A 103 1.66 12.92 9.11
N MET A 104 0.75 13.87 9.39
CA MET A 104 -0.61 13.87 8.88
C MET A 104 -0.63 13.98 7.35
N THR A 105 0.15 14.91 6.78
CA THR A 105 0.32 15.05 5.33
C THR A 105 0.78 13.75 4.68
N GLY A 106 1.82 13.11 5.23
CA GLY A 106 2.32 11.80 4.76
C GLY A 106 1.27 10.69 4.81
N GLY A 107 0.48 10.65 5.90
CA GLY A 107 -0.64 9.72 6.06
C GLY A 107 -1.73 9.90 5.00
N ILE A 108 -2.14 11.16 4.75
CA ILE A 108 -3.16 11.51 3.73
C ILE A 108 -2.63 11.18 2.32
N MET A 109 -1.40 11.57 1.99
CA MET A 109 -0.76 11.23 0.72
C MET A 109 -0.69 9.71 0.51
N HIS A 110 -0.49 8.94 1.58
CA HIS A 110 -0.43 7.49 1.48
C HIS A 110 -1.77 6.86 1.05
N ILE A 111 -2.90 7.54 1.23
CA ILE A 111 -4.21 7.09 0.71
C ILE A 111 -4.17 6.94 -0.81
N ALA A 112 -3.75 8.00 -1.51
CA ALA A 112 -3.68 8.02 -2.97
C ALA A 112 -2.55 7.11 -3.50
N ALA A 113 -1.37 7.18 -2.89
CA ALA A 113 -0.23 6.36 -3.24
C ALA A 113 -0.55 4.86 -3.13
N HIS A 114 -1.13 4.44 -2.01
CA HIS A 114 -1.54 3.06 -1.81
C HIS A 114 -2.63 2.63 -2.81
N ALA A 115 -3.57 3.52 -3.17
CA ALA A 115 -4.64 3.18 -4.12
C ALA A 115 -4.07 2.80 -5.49
N THR A 116 -3.21 3.63 -6.07
CA THR A 116 -2.61 3.39 -7.40
C THR A 116 -1.76 2.12 -7.43
N MET A 117 -0.91 1.92 -6.43
CA MET A 117 -0.04 0.74 -6.35
C MET A 117 -0.83 -0.55 -6.13
N LYS A 118 -1.84 -0.52 -5.26
CA LYS A 118 -2.64 -1.73 -4.96
C LYS A 118 -3.54 -2.14 -6.11
N ILE A 119 -4.19 -1.20 -6.78
CA ILE A 119 -5.02 -1.53 -7.93
C ILE A 119 -4.17 -2.18 -9.03
N THR A 120 -2.96 -1.67 -9.27
CA THR A 120 -1.99 -2.28 -10.20
C THR A 120 -1.71 -3.74 -9.83
N LEU A 121 -1.36 -4.02 -8.57
CA LEU A 121 -1.02 -5.37 -8.12
C LEU A 121 -2.21 -6.34 -8.17
N PHE A 122 -3.41 -5.88 -7.80
CA PHE A 122 -4.61 -6.72 -7.92
C PHE A 122 -5.01 -6.96 -9.37
N PHE A 123 -4.87 -5.97 -10.25
CA PHE A 123 -5.10 -6.16 -11.68
C PHE A 123 -4.09 -7.13 -12.29
N CYS A 124 -2.80 -7.07 -11.89
CA CYS A 124 -1.81 -8.07 -12.27
C CYS A 124 -2.20 -9.47 -11.79
N ALA A 125 -2.61 -9.61 -10.53
CA ALA A 125 -3.07 -10.89 -10.00
C ALA A 125 -4.31 -11.41 -10.76
N GLY A 126 -5.21 -10.52 -11.16
CA GLY A 126 -6.37 -10.84 -12.00
C GLY A 126 -5.99 -11.30 -13.40
N ALA A 127 -5.06 -10.60 -14.05
CA ALA A 127 -4.56 -10.95 -15.39
C ALA A 127 -3.86 -12.31 -15.38
N ILE A 128 -3.05 -12.59 -14.35
CA ILE A 128 -2.39 -13.89 -14.16
C ILE A 128 -3.44 -14.99 -14.00
N TYR A 129 -4.46 -14.77 -13.16
CA TYR A 129 -5.51 -15.75 -12.94
C TYR A 129 -6.34 -16.05 -14.18
N VAL A 130 -6.78 -15.01 -14.89
CA VAL A 130 -7.61 -15.17 -16.10
C VAL A 130 -6.84 -15.88 -17.21
N ASN A 131 -5.56 -15.57 -17.36
CA ASN A 131 -4.75 -16.10 -18.47
C ASN A 131 -4.14 -17.47 -18.15
N LEU A 132 -3.66 -17.69 -16.92
CA LEU A 132 -2.88 -18.87 -16.54
C LEU A 132 -3.58 -19.76 -15.50
N HIS A 133 -4.71 -19.33 -14.94
CA HIS A 133 -5.42 -19.99 -13.82
C HIS A 133 -4.54 -20.27 -12.59
N LYS A 134 -3.51 -19.42 -12.35
CA LYS A 134 -2.58 -19.53 -11.24
C LYS A 134 -2.91 -18.51 -10.16
N GLU A 135 -2.94 -18.97 -8.91
CA GLU A 135 -3.21 -18.13 -7.74
C GLU A 135 -2.08 -18.16 -6.71
N ASN A 136 -1.29 -19.24 -6.69
CA ASN A 136 -0.24 -19.41 -5.71
C ASN A 136 1.10 -18.91 -6.25
N ILE A 137 1.88 -18.29 -5.37
CA ILE A 137 3.20 -17.74 -5.70
C ILE A 137 4.18 -18.86 -6.07
N SER A 138 4.01 -20.04 -5.49
CA SER A 138 4.77 -21.25 -5.84
C SER A 138 4.65 -21.62 -7.32
N ASP A 139 3.54 -21.28 -7.97
CA ASP A 139 3.23 -21.65 -9.36
C ASP A 139 3.66 -20.58 -10.37
N LEU A 140 4.18 -19.43 -9.92
CA LEU A 140 4.52 -18.27 -10.76
C LEU A 140 5.94 -18.35 -11.37
N ASN A 141 6.54 -19.52 -11.44
CA ASN A 141 7.89 -19.67 -11.99
C ASN A 141 7.92 -19.36 -13.48
N GLY A 142 8.79 -18.41 -13.89
CA GLY A 142 9.05 -18.08 -15.29
C GLY A 142 7.95 -17.32 -16.02
N ILE A 143 6.89 -16.88 -15.34
CA ILE A 143 5.74 -16.20 -15.99
C ILE A 143 6.11 -14.85 -16.62
N ALA A 144 7.17 -14.19 -16.18
CA ALA A 144 7.62 -12.94 -16.76
C ALA A 144 8.02 -13.06 -18.25
N LYS A 145 8.35 -14.28 -18.71
CA LYS A 145 8.66 -14.53 -20.14
C LYS A 145 7.43 -14.47 -21.02
N VAL A 146 6.28 -14.91 -20.50
CA VAL A 146 5.01 -14.96 -21.24
C VAL A 146 4.11 -13.77 -20.97
N MET A 147 4.26 -13.15 -19.79
CA MET A 147 3.49 -11.96 -19.37
C MET A 147 4.42 -10.81 -18.93
N PRO A 148 5.29 -10.29 -19.84
CA PRO A 148 6.30 -9.30 -19.46
C PRO A 148 5.71 -7.95 -19.01
N TRP A 149 4.67 -7.46 -19.66
CA TRP A 149 4.02 -6.20 -19.31
C TRP A 149 3.30 -6.29 -17.96
N THR A 150 2.56 -7.37 -17.75
CA THR A 150 1.88 -7.61 -16.46
C THR A 150 2.90 -7.72 -15.32
N MET A 151 3.99 -8.47 -15.52
CA MET A 151 5.00 -8.63 -14.48
C MET A 151 5.86 -7.37 -14.28
N GLY A 152 6.12 -6.60 -15.34
CA GLY A 152 6.76 -5.30 -15.24
C GLY A 152 5.95 -4.31 -14.38
N ALA A 153 4.65 -4.23 -14.61
CA ALA A 153 3.75 -3.42 -13.79
C ALA A 153 3.68 -3.94 -12.33
N PHE A 154 3.72 -5.27 -12.13
CA PHE A 154 3.78 -5.87 -10.79
C PHE A 154 5.03 -5.44 -10.03
N VAL A 155 6.20 -5.39 -10.71
CA VAL A 155 7.45 -4.89 -10.14
C VAL A 155 7.28 -3.43 -9.70
N ILE A 156 6.76 -2.55 -10.57
CA ILE A 156 6.54 -1.13 -10.27
C ILE A 156 5.63 -0.98 -9.03
N GLY A 157 4.48 -1.65 -9.01
CA GLY A 157 3.54 -1.57 -7.88
C GLY A 157 4.14 -2.10 -6.57
N SER A 158 4.89 -3.19 -6.63
CA SER A 158 5.53 -3.79 -5.43
C SER A 158 6.68 -2.95 -4.89
N MET A 159 7.52 -2.39 -5.78
CA MET A 159 8.60 -1.46 -5.40
C MET A 159 8.04 -0.17 -4.79
N GLY A 160 6.94 0.34 -5.34
CA GLY A 160 6.25 1.49 -4.77
C GLY A 160 5.72 1.22 -3.36
N LEU A 161 5.07 0.07 -3.11
CA LEU A 161 4.64 -0.31 -1.76
C LEU A 161 5.83 -0.52 -0.79
N ALA A 162 6.95 -1.04 -1.27
CA ALA A 162 8.16 -1.12 -0.48
C ALA A 162 8.69 0.28 -0.08
N GLY A 163 8.38 1.30 -0.87
CA GLY A 163 8.84 2.67 -0.65
C GLY A 163 10.18 2.95 -1.32
N ILE A 164 10.38 2.40 -2.51
CA ILE A 164 11.60 2.62 -3.29
C ILE A 164 11.41 3.85 -4.20
N PRO A 165 12.34 4.82 -4.19
CA PRO A 165 12.32 5.93 -5.14
C PRO A 165 12.40 5.41 -6.59
N PRO A 166 11.81 6.08 -7.56
CA PRO A 166 11.08 7.35 -7.53
C PRO A 166 9.55 7.20 -7.44
N LEU A 167 9.05 6.14 -6.83
CA LEU A 167 7.62 5.82 -6.80
C LEU A 167 6.87 6.57 -5.67
N ASN A 168 5.58 6.81 -5.86
CA ASN A 168 4.75 7.61 -4.97
C ASN A 168 4.66 7.08 -3.52
N GLY A 169 4.86 5.78 -3.31
CA GLY A 169 4.92 5.20 -1.99
C GLY A 169 6.13 5.63 -1.17
N PHE A 170 7.26 5.96 -1.84
CA PHE A 170 8.42 6.56 -1.19
C PHE A 170 8.07 7.96 -0.65
N VAL A 171 7.45 8.81 -1.46
CA VAL A 171 7.12 10.18 -1.09
C VAL A 171 6.27 10.22 0.19
N SER A 172 5.19 9.45 0.24
CA SER A 172 4.33 9.42 1.42
C SER A 172 5.03 8.88 2.67
N LYS A 173 5.87 7.84 2.54
CA LYS A 173 6.66 7.31 3.67
C LYS A 173 7.74 8.27 4.13
N TRP A 174 8.31 9.05 3.22
CA TRP A 174 9.28 10.07 3.52
C TRP A 174 8.69 11.15 4.43
N TYR A 175 7.49 11.67 4.09
CA TYR A 175 6.78 12.62 4.95
C TYR A 175 6.38 12.04 6.29
N LEU A 176 5.98 10.76 6.35
CA LEU A 176 5.73 10.06 7.61
C LEU A 176 7.00 10.00 8.49
N ALA A 177 8.15 9.71 7.89
CA ALA A 177 9.43 9.62 8.61
C ALA A 177 9.87 10.99 9.11
N ILE A 178 9.82 12.04 8.28
CA ILE A 178 10.17 13.41 8.69
C ILE A 178 9.19 13.88 9.80
N GLY A 179 7.89 13.71 9.62
CA GLY A 179 6.91 14.08 10.64
C GLY A 179 7.10 13.35 11.97
N SER A 180 7.58 12.11 11.94
CA SER A 180 7.95 11.38 13.16
C SER A 180 9.17 12.01 13.83
N LEU A 181 10.19 12.40 13.06
CA LEU A 181 11.41 13.05 13.58
C LEU A 181 11.13 14.46 14.12
N GLU A 182 10.28 15.24 13.47
CA GLU A 182 9.85 16.56 13.97
C GLU A 182 9.12 16.45 15.31
N GLY A 183 8.32 15.39 15.51
CA GLY A 183 7.71 15.08 16.79
C GLY A 183 8.66 14.48 17.83
N GLY A 184 9.97 14.35 17.53
CA GLY A 184 10.93 13.72 18.42
C GLY A 184 10.74 12.20 18.60
N MET A 185 9.96 11.55 17.74
CA MET A 185 9.54 10.16 17.87
C MET A 185 10.37 9.24 16.96
N LEU A 186 11.37 8.56 17.53
CA LEU A 186 12.24 7.65 16.79
C LEU A 186 11.58 6.28 16.49
N ILE A 187 10.70 5.81 17.39
CA ILE A 187 10.07 4.48 17.26
C ILE A 187 9.27 4.34 15.96
N PRO A 188 8.40 5.28 15.57
CA PRO A 188 7.70 5.22 14.28
C PRO A 188 8.65 5.16 13.08
N VAL A 189 9.77 5.87 13.11
CA VAL A 189 10.78 5.81 12.05
C VAL A 189 11.36 4.40 11.91
N LEU A 190 11.72 3.78 13.05
CA LEU A 190 12.20 2.40 13.04
C LEU A 190 11.15 1.41 12.51
N ILE A 191 9.89 1.59 12.90
CA ILE A 191 8.77 0.78 12.38
C ILE A 191 8.65 0.94 10.85
N LEU A 192 8.75 2.16 10.32
CA LEU A 192 8.67 2.43 8.88
C LEU A 192 9.83 1.77 8.13
N VAL A 193 11.06 1.86 8.63
CA VAL A 193 12.24 1.23 8.03
C VAL A 193 12.13 -0.30 8.05
N ILE A 194 11.86 -0.89 9.21
CA ILE A 194 11.72 -2.35 9.35
C ILE A 194 10.60 -2.87 8.42
N SER A 195 9.48 -2.18 8.42
CA SER A 195 8.35 -2.57 7.58
C SER A 195 8.64 -2.39 6.09
N GLY A 196 9.42 -1.37 5.70
CA GLY A 196 9.91 -1.22 4.34
C GLY A 196 10.74 -2.43 3.89
N LEU A 197 11.66 -2.89 4.72
CA LEU A 197 12.46 -4.10 4.48
C LEU A 197 11.57 -5.37 4.41
N LEU A 198 10.60 -5.49 5.30
CA LEU A 198 9.63 -6.59 5.26
C LEU A 198 8.79 -6.57 3.97
N ASN A 199 8.41 -5.39 3.47
CA ASN A 199 7.69 -5.25 2.21
C ASN A 199 8.53 -5.76 1.02
N VAL A 200 9.80 -5.38 0.95
CA VAL A 200 10.74 -5.96 -0.03
C VAL A 200 10.78 -7.48 0.13
N GLY A 201 10.94 -7.96 1.36
CA GLY A 201 11.09 -9.37 1.66
C GLY A 201 9.94 -10.24 1.19
N TYR A 202 8.67 -9.81 1.34
CA TYR A 202 7.55 -10.64 0.87
C TYR A 202 7.16 -10.41 -0.59
N PHE A 203 7.56 -9.31 -1.23
CA PHE A 203 7.37 -9.11 -2.68
C PHE A 203 8.50 -9.70 -3.52
N PHE A 204 9.74 -9.62 -3.05
CA PHE A 204 10.91 -10.09 -3.79
C PHE A 204 10.82 -11.57 -4.22
N PRO A 205 10.36 -12.53 -3.39
CA PRO A 205 10.22 -13.91 -3.83
C PRO A 205 9.28 -14.12 -5.01
N ILE A 206 8.24 -13.27 -5.16
CA ILE A 206 7.32 -13.32 -6.30
C ILE A 206 8.05 -12.91 -7.57
N ILE A 207 8.78 -11.78 -7.51
CA ILE A 207 9.56 -11.25 -8.62
C ILE A 207 10.66 -12.24 -9.00
N TRP A 208 11.38 -12.76 -7.99
CA TRP A 208 12.44 -13.74 -8.22
C TRP A 208 11.93 -14.98 -8.95
N ARG A 209 10.80 -15.54 -8.53
CA ARG A 209 10.20 -16.70 -9.19
C ARG A 209 9.78 -16.39 -10.61
N ALA A 210 9.14 -15.25 -10.83
CA ALA A 210 8.62 -14.87 -12.14
C ALA A 210 9.73 -14.65 -13.19
N TYR A 211 10.85 -14.05 -12.80
CA TYR A 211 11.92 -13.65 -13.73
C TYR A 211 13.07 -14.68 -13.82
N PHE A 212 13.48 -15.27 -12.71
CA PHE A 212 14.71 -16.05 -12.64
C PHE A 212 14.50 -17.57 -12.57
N LYS A 213 13.34 -18.04 -12.18
CA LYS A 213 13.05 -19.47 -12.22
C LYS A 213 12.57 -19.90 -13.60
N LYS A 214 12.94 -21.14 -13.97
CA LYS A 214 12.44 -21.75 -15.21
C LYS A 214 10.96 -22.11 -15.05
N GLY A 215 10.14 -21.69 -15.99
CA GLY A 215 8.75 -22.12 -16.13
C GLY A 215 8.66 -23.53 -16.70
N GLY A 216 7.53 -24.20 -16.47
CA GLY A 216 7.24 -25.47 -17.13
C GLY A 216 6.95 -25.28 -18.64
N PRO A 217 7.07 -26.37 -19.44
CA PRO A 217 6.82 -26.32 -20.89
C PRO A 217 5.39 -25.89 -21.23
N GLU A 218 4.46 -25.99 -20.29
CA GLU A 218 3.06 -25.59 -20.45
C GLU A 218 2.92 -24.06 -20.65
N LEU A 219 3.88 -23.26 -20.12
CA LEU A 219 3.82 -21.79 -20.23
C LEU A 219 4.03 -21.31 -21.67
N GLU A 220 4.71 -22.07 -22.52
CA GLU A 220 4.96 -21.69 -23.91
C GLU A 220 3.67 -21.60 -24.76
N LYS A 221 2.58 -22.20 -24.26
CA LYS A 221 1.24 -22.12 -24.91
C LYS A 221 0.50 -20.83 -24.63
N TYR A 222 0.95 -20.04 -23.66
CA TYR A 222 0.32 -18.81 -23.21
C TYR A 222 1.12 -17.60 -23.69
N GLY A 223 0.45 -16.47 -23.79
CA GLY A 223 1.05 -15.18 -24.08
C GLY A 223 0.65 -14.14 -23.05
N GLU A 224 0.82 -12.88 -23.38
CA GLU A 224 0.39 -11.76 -22.52
C GLU A 224 -1.13 -11.75 -22.38
N ALA A 225 -1.63 -11.17 -21.30
CA ALA A 225 -3.07 -11.00 -21.09
C ALA A 225 -3.69 -10.07 -22.17
N SER A 226 -5.01 -10.13 -22.29
CA SER A 226 -5.73 -9.27 -23.22
C SER A 226 -5.35 -7.79 -23.07
N PRO A 227 -5.22 -7.02 -24.17
CA PRO A 227 -4.95 -5.58 -24.10
C PRO A 227 -5.92 -4.80 -23.21
N PHE A 228 -7.18 -5.22 -23.14
CA PHE A 228 -8.19 -4.62 -22.24
C PHE A 228 -7.83 -4.79 -20.74
N MET A 229 -6.98 -5.74 -20.38
CA MET A 229 -6.46 -5.93 -19.03
C MET A 229 -5.11 -5.24 -18.86
N VAL A 230 -4.23 -5.36 -19.85
CA VAL A 230 -2.86 -4.82 -19.78
C VAL A 230 -2.87 -3.28 -19.76
N VAL A 231 -3.72 -2.63 -20.58
CA VAL A 231 -3.76 -1.16 -20.64
C VAL A 231 -4.11 -0.53 -19.29
N PRO A 232 -5.17 -0.91 -18.57
CA PRO A 232 -5.43 -0.38 -17.23
C PRO A 232 -4.30 -0.67 -16.22
N ILE A 233 -3.67 -1.83 -16.29
CA ILE A 233 -2.52 -2.19 -15.46
C ILE A 233 -1.36 -1.21 -15.69
N MET A 234 -1.01 -0.98 -16.95
CA MET A 234 0.08 -0.08 -17.32
C MET A 234 -0.23 1.37 -16.96
N VAL A 235 -1.46 1.83 -17.17
CA VAL A 235 -1.90 3.18 -16.79
C VAL A 235 -1.71 3.40 -15.29
N THR A 236 -2.17 2.48 -14.45
CA THR A 236 -2.04 2.62 -12.99
C THR A 236 -0.59 2.50 -12.51
N ALA A 237 0.23 1.67 -13.17
CA ALA A 237 1.67 1.58 -12.88
C ALA A 237 2.40 2.88 -13.25
N ILE A 238 2.12 3.45 -14.43
CA ILE A 238 2.69 4.74 -14.87
C ILE A 238 2.24 5.87 -13.96
N LEU A 239 0.97 5.92 -13.56
CA LEU A 239 0.48 6.92 -12.61
C LEU A 239 1.21 6.84 -11.26
N SER A 240 1.57 5.63 -10.80
CA SER A 240 2.38 5.48 -9.58
C SER A 240 3.78 6.10 -9.70
N LEU A 241 4.39 6.01 -10.89
CA LEU A 241 5.67 6.65 -11.18
C LEU A 241 5.52 8.17 -11.32
N VAL A 242 4.51 8.63 -12.08
CA VAL A 242 4.26 10.06 -12.31
C VAL A 242 3.97 10.78 -10.99
N PHE A 243 3.12 10.24 -10.13
CA PHE A 243 2.82 10.84 -8.82
C PHE A 243 3.97 10.72 -7.82
N GLY A 244 4.93 9.83 -8.07
CA GLY A 244 6.16 9.77 -7.29
C GLY A 244 7.15 10.88 -7.66
N LEU A 245 7.25 11.19 -8.96
CA LEU A 245 8.11 12.26 -9.47
C LEU A 245 7.48 13.64 -9.33
N PHE A 246 6.16 13.74 -9.55
CA PHE A 246 5.40 14.99 -9.61
C PHE A 246 4.08 14.82 -8.84
N PRO A 247 4.08 14.91 -7.50
CA PRO A 247 2.89 14.66 -6.67
C PRO A 247 1.72 15.59 -6.97
N ASP A 248 2.00 16.82 -7.42
CA ASP A 248 1.01 17.86 -7.66
C ASP A 248 0.62 18.05 -9.13
N LEU A 249 1.13 17.20 -10.05
CA LEU A 249 0.99 17.42 -11.49
C LEU A 249 -0.48 17.50 -11.96
N PHE A 250 -1.38 16.67 -11.47
CA PHE A 250 -2.78 16.62 -11.94
C PHE A 250 -3.80 16.90 -10.84
N PHE A 251 -3.59 16.35 -9.65
CA PHE A 251 -4.59 16.35 -8.58
C PHE A 251 -4.13 17.12 -7.34
N HIS A 252 -2.98 17.78 -7.41
CA HIS A 252 -2.43 18.56 -6.29
C HIS A 252 -2.44 17.78 -4.96
N PHE A 253 -2.04 16.49 -5.01
CA PHE A 253 -2.15 15.60 -3.85
C PHE A 253 -1.36 16.08 -2.64
N PHE A 254 -0.17 16.62 -2.83
CA PHE A 254 0.62 17.15 -1.73
C PHE A 254 0.01 18.45 -1.20
N GLU A 255 -0.37 19.36 -2.08
CA GLU A 255 -1.02 20.64 -1.69
C GLU A 255 -2.32 20.37 -0.93
N LEU A 256 -3.17 19.47 -1.42
CA LEU A 256 -4.41 19.08 -0.74
C LEU A 256 -4.15 18.41 0.62
N ALA A 257 -3.19 17.49 0.69
CA ALA A 257 -2.84 16.83 1.94
C ALA A 257 -2.29 17.81 2.97
N SER A 258 -1.44 18.75 2.52
CA SER A 258 -0.87 19.80 3.36
C SER A 258 -1.95 20.79 3.81
N ALA A 259 -2.86 21.20 2.92
CA ALA A 259 -3.97 22.10 3.27
C ALA A 259 -4.89 21.46 4.33
N ILE A 260 -5.25 20.18 4.18
CA ILE A 260 -6.06 19.45 5.18
C ILE A 260 -5.31 19.38 6.51
N SER A 261 -4.03 19.06 6.48
CA SER A 261 -3.19 19.01 7.67
C SER A 261 -3.14 20.36 8.37
N ASN A 262 -2.89 21.44 7.62
CA ASN A 262 -2.87 22.80 8.17
C ASN A 262 -4.21 23.21 8.78
N THR A 263 -5.33 22.79 8.20
CA THR A 263 -6.66 23.06 8.76
C THR A 263 -6.85 22.36 10.10
N ILE A 264 -6.32 21.14 10.27
CA ILE A 264 -6.41 20.39 11.52
C ILE A 264 -5.56 21.04 12.63
N PHE A 265 -4.35 21.51 12.30
CA PHE A 265 -3.41 22.03 13.30
C PHE A 265 -3.54 23.55 13.55
N ASN A 266 -3.98 24.32 12.57
CA ASN A 266 -4.10 25.78 12.65
C ASN A 266 -5.55 26.27 12.74
N GLY A 267 -6.53 25.43 12.48
CA GLY A 267 -7.96 25.79 12.44
C GLY A 267 -8.68 25.71 13.80
N GLY A 268 -7.97 25.48 14.87
CA GLY A 268 -8.47 25.45 16.24
C GLY A 268 -8.39 26.82 16.96
N THR A 269 -8.17 27.92 16.22
CA THR A 269 -8.22 29.30 16.76
C THR A 269 -9.46 30.02 16.29
#